data_e83661c31f8e9750ec9f15c5a8624f6c
#
_entry.id   e83661c31f8e9750ec9f15c5a8624f6c
#
_cell.length_a   1.000
_cell.length_b   1.000
_cell.length_c   1.000
_cell.angle_alpha   90.00
_cell.angle_beta   90.00
_cell.angle_gamma   90.00
#
_symmetry.space_group_name_H-M   'P 1'
#
loop_
_entity.id
_entity.type
_entity.pdbx_description
1 polymer ?
#
loop_
_entity_poly.entity_id
_entity_poly.type
_entity_poly.pdbx_seq_one_letter_code
_entity_poly.pdbx_strand_id
1 'polypeptide(L)'
;MKIKMINQAPITTDDITSYKEAISKLEGFMFTAADVDMDKRIITVRLGDKDSELTLVNPKVIKNSDSPVVYFEKDTYKQTKIRKTIRSTYLLIDTDNLGQVEFKATNDKMDWKNADEFFGDEGLLECVLVQRMIDAIEGIDITHPNRQYSETITKDKKTGRNERVMLQGPKGEMEFVKNKKIDSYLQNGWNLI
;
A
#
# COMPACT_ATOMS: atom_id res chain seq x y z
N MET A 1 -21.28 2.40 -3.62
CA MET A 1 -21.46 1.71 -2.33
C MET A 1 -21.46 2.76 -1.23
N LYS A 2 -22.52 2.92 -0.42
CA LYS A 2 -22.50 3.83 0.72
C LYS A 2 -21.67 3.15 1.81
N ILE A 3 -20.50 3.70 2.11
CA ILE A 3 -19.67 3.26 3.21
C ILE A 3 -20.43 3.58 4.50
N LYS A 4 -20.87 2.54 5.21
CA LYS A 4 -21.49 2.68 6.49
C LYS A 4 -20.38 2.95 7.50
N MET A 5 -20.39 4.10 8.16
CA MET A 5 -19.49 4.33 9.30
C MET A 5 -19.77 3.26 10.34
N ILE A 6 -18.78 2.42 10.60
CA ILE A 6 -18.87 1.34 11.58
C ILE A 6 -18.99 1.98 12.95
N ASN A 7 -20.03 1.61 13.70
CA ASN A 7 -20.32 2.16 15.01
C ASN A 7 -19.24 1.70 16.01
N GLN A 8 -18.72 2.62 16.84
CA GLN A 8 -17.75 2.32 17.90
C GLN A 8 -18.45 1.76 19.15
N ALA A 9 -19.38 0.83 18.97
CA ALA A 9 -19.98 0.14 20.10
C ALA A 9 -18.94 -0.75 20.82
N PRO A 10 -19.02 -0.90 22.15
CA PRO A 10 -18.14 -1.78 22.89
C PRO A 10 -18.14 -3.19 22.28
N ILE A 11 -16.96 -3.77 22.10
CA ILE A 11 -16.77 -5.10 21.55
C ILE A 11 -16.58 -6.06 22.71
N THR A 12 -17.43 -7.07 22.81
CA THR A 12 -17.39 -8.07 23.87
C THR A 12 -16.51 -9.26 23.48
N THR A 13 -16.15 -10.08 24.47
CA THR A 13 -15.46 -11.35 24.21
C THR A 13 -16.28 -12.28 23.32
N ASP A 14 -17.60 -12.28 23.46
CA ASP A 14 -18.51 -13.10 22.65
C ASP A 14 -18.52 -12.61 21.19
N ASP A 15 -18.45 -11.29 20.95
CA ASP A 15 -18.29 -10.72 19.60
C ASP A 15 -17.02 -11.25 18.94
N ILE A 16 -15.88 -11.25 19.67
CA ILE A 16 -14.60 -11.71 19.16
C ILE A 16 -14.64 -13.22 18.86
N THR A 17 -15.25 -14.00 19.74
CA THR A 17 -15.39 -15.44 19.55
C THR A 17 -16.24 -15.77 18.35
N SER A 18 -17.41 -15.15 18.23
CA SER A 18 -18.33 -15.31 17.10
C SER A 18 -17.68 -14.90 15.78
N TYR A 19 -16.92 -13.80 15.80
CA TYR A 19 -16.16 -13.34 14.64
C TYR A 19 -15.10 -14.37 14.21
N LYS A 20 -14.28 -14.87 15.15
CA LYS A 20 -13.26 -15.89 14.87
C LYS A 20 -13.84 -17.18 14.32
N GLU A 21 -14.94 -17.65 14.88
CA GLU A 21 -15.67 -18.82 14.36
C GLU A 21 -16.19 -18.60 12.94
N ALA A 22 -16.67 -17.40 12.63
CA ALA A 22 -17.16 -17.08 11.31
C ALA A 22 -16.02 -17.04 10.28
N ILE A 23 -14.90 -16.33 10.56
CA ILE A 23 -13.78 -16.25 9.63
C ILE A 23 -13.00 -17.56 9.49
N SER A 24 -13.09 -18.49 10.46
CA SER A 24 -12.44 -19.80 10.36
C SER A 24 -12.92 -20.62 9.16
N LYS A 25 -14.10 -20.33 8.67
CA LYS A 25 -14.75 -20.97 7.50
C LYS A 25 -14.38 -20.29 6.18
N LEU A 26 -13.68 -19.16 6.23
CA LEU A 26 -13.31 -18.40 5.06
C LEU A 26 -11.87 -18.70 4.65
N GLU A 27 -11.64 -18.71 3.34
CA GLU A 27 -10.29 -18.76 2.75
C GLU A 27 -9.75 -17.34 2.59
N GLY A 28 -8.48 -17.13 2.92
CA GLY A 28 -7.81 -15.82 2.75
C GLY A 28 -6.85 -15.48 3.87
N PHE A 29 -6.21 -14.32 3.72
CA PHE A 29 -5.18 -13.83 4.66
C PHE A 29 -5.63 -12.63 5.47
N MET A 30 -6.71 -12.00 5.09
CA MET A 30 -7.18 -10.74 5.66
C MET A 30 -8.69 -10.75 5.77
N PHE A 31 -9.19 -10.40 6.95
CA PHE A 31 -10.62 -10.37 7.23
C PHE A 31 -10.96 -9.14 8.06
N THR A 32 -12.11 -8.56 7.77
CA THR A 32 -12.77 -7.56 8.61
C THR A 32 -14.06 -8.14 9.19
N ALA A 33 -14.60 -7.55 10.23
CA ALA A 33 -15.90 -7.95 10.75
C ALA A 33 -17.03 -7.82 9.71
N ALA A 34 -16.88 -6.90 8.75
CA ALA A 34 -17.83 -6.72 7.65
C ALA A 34 -17.88 -7.92 6.69
N ASP A 35 -16.80 -8.70 6.57
CA ASP A 35 -16.77 -9.90 5.72
C ASP A 35 -17.66 -11.03 6.26
N VAL A 36 -18.09 -10.91 7.51
CA VAL A 36 -19.01 -11.83 8.20
C VAL A 36 -20.26 -11.11 8.73
N ASP A 37 -20.65 -10.03 8.06
CA ASP A 37 -21.87 -9.24 8.36
C ASP A 37 -21.93 -8.66 9.79
N MET A 38 -20.79 -8.47 10.44
CA MET A 38 -20.70 -7.85 11.75
C MET A 38 -20.36 -6.36 11.64
N ASP A 39 -21.15 -5.49 12.28
CA ASP A 39 -20.92 -4.03 12.33
C ASP A 39 -19.96 -3.68 13.48
N LYS A 40 -18.74 -4.19 13.45
CA LYS A 40 -17.70 -4.04 14.48
C LYS A 40 -16.35 -3.67 13.86
N ARG A 41 -15.50 -2.99 14.61
CA ARG A 41 -14.12 -2.66 14.18
C ARG A 41 -13.15 -3.77 14.61
N ILE A 42 -13.25 -4.90 13.95
CA ILE A 42 -12.34 -6.06 14.17
C ILE A 42 -11.68 -6.37 12.83
N ILE A 43 -10.39 -6.59 12.86
CA ILE A 43 -9.61 -7.07 11.72
C ILE A 43 -8.79 -8.28 12.11
N THR A 44 -8.55 -9.18 11.16
CA THR A 44 -7.65 -10.30 11.33
C THR A 44 -6.73 -10.43 10.14
N VAL A 45 -5.45 -10.66 10.43
CA VAL A 45 -4.42 -10.97 9.44
C VAL A 45 -3.86 -12.36 9.76
N ARG A 46 -3.81 -13.23 8.75
CA ARG A 46 -3.16 -14.55 8.82
C ARG A 46 -1.85 -14.49 8.09
N LEU A 47 -0.78 -14.74 8.81
CA LEU A 47 0.58 -14.71 8.29
C LEU A 47 1.15 -16.13 8.37
N GLY A 48 1.53 -16.70 7.21
CA GLY A 48 2.09 -18.04 7.15
C GLY A 48 1.09 -19.14 7.52
N ASP A 49 1.39 -19.87 8.57
CA ASP A 49 0.55 -20.95 9.08
C ASP A 49 -0.72 -20.43 9.74
N LYS A 50 -1.79 -21.25 9.74
CA LYS A 50 -3.07 -20.91 10.40
C LYS A 50 -2.93 -20.57 11.89
N ASP A 51 -1.79 -20.93 12.49
CA ASP A 51 -1.47 -20.66 13.89
C ASP A 51 -0.96 -19.24 14.15
N SER A 52 -0.61 -18.51 13.07
CA SER A 52 -0.13 -17.11 13.13
C SER A 52 -1.24 -16.11 12.83
N GLU A 53 -2.40 -16.29 13.45
CA GLU A 53 -3.54 -15.39 13.28
C GLU A 53 -3.49 -14.23 14.29
N LEU A 54 -3.40 -13.01 13.78
CA LEU A 54 -3.43 -11.79 14.58
C LEU A 54 -4.79 -11.10 14.45
N THR A 55 -5.54 -11.03 15.53
CA THR A 55 -6.81 -10.31 15.58
C THR A 55 -6.66 -9.01 16.39
N LEU A 56 -7.00 -7.89 15.78
CA LEU A 56 -6.96 -6.55 16.37
C LEU A 56 -8.38 -6.00 16.54
N VAL A 57 -8.69 -5.57 17.76
CA VAL A 57 -10.01 -5.01 18.14
C VAL A 57 -9.87 -3.48 18.27
N ASN A 58 -10.75 -2.74 17.62
CA ASN A 58 -10.72 -1.27 17.56
C ASN A 58 -9.34 -0.68 17.22
N PRO A 59 -8.64 -1.19 16.19
CA PRO A 59 -7.29 -0.75 15.90
C PRO A 59 -7.26 0.72 15.53
N LYS A 60 -6.30 1.45 16.13
CA LYS A 60 -6.06 2.87 15.88
C LYS A 60 -4.57 3.12 15.68
N VAL A 61 -4.21 3.67 14.53
CA VAL A 61 -2.81 4.03 14.26
C VAL A 61 -2.43 5.22 15.13
N ILE A 62 -1.41 5.04 15.99
CA ILE A 62 -0.83 6.09 16.83
C ILE A 62 0.34 6.74 16.11
N LYS A 63 1.16 5.94 15.43
CA LYS A 63 2.36 6.39 14.73
C LYS A 63 2.61 5.54 13.50
N ASN A 64 3.10 6.17 12.46
CA ASN A 64 3.56 5.54 11.23
C ASN A 64 4.94 6.10 10.84
N SER A 65 5.62 5.44 9.89
CA SER A 65 6.92 5.93 9.41
C SER A 65 6.79 7.20 8.60
N ASP A 66 7.78 8.08 8.70
CA ASP A 66 7.90 9.29 7.88
C ASP A 66 8.40 8.97 6.46
N SER A 67 8.94 7.77 6.26
CA SER A 67 9.48 7.30 4.99
C SER A 67 8.60 6.18 4.44
N PRO A 68 7.59 6.51 3.63
CA PRO A 68 6.72 5.51 3.03
C PRO A 68 7.43 4.78 1.90
N VAL A 69 6.98 3.57 1.61
CA VAL A 69 7.40 2.79 0.44
C VAL A 69 6.29 2.68 -0.58
N VAL A 70 6.68 2.47 -1.82
CA VAL A 70 5.75 2.13 -2.90
C VAL A 70 5.56 0.62 -2.91
N TYR A 71 4.33 0.17 -2.77
CA TYR A 71 3.97 -1.23 -2.77
C TYR A 71 3.00 -1.55 -3.90
N PHE A 72 3.07 -2.78 -4.43
CA PHE A 72 2.19 -3.22 -5.51
C PHE A 72 1.04 -4.03 -4.93
N GLU A 73 -0.16 -3.48 -4.92
CA GLU A 73 -1.35 -4.12 -4.41
C GLU A 73 -2.30 -4.50 -5.53
N LYS A 74 -2.93 -5.68 -5.39
CA LYS A 74 -4.05 -6.07 -6.25
C LYS A 74 -5.34 -5.45 -5.73
N ASP A 75 -6.13 -4.91 -6.65
CA ASP A 75 -7.50 -4.50 -6.36
C ASP A 75 -8.32 -5.74 -5.97
N THR A 76 -8.92 -5.72 -4.77
CA THR A 76 -9.68 -6.85 -4.21
C THR A 76 -10.92 -7.18 -5.05
N TYR A 77 -11.52 -6.15 -5.66
CA TYR A 77 -12.75 -6.28 -6.44
C TYR A 77 -12.51 -6.44 -7.94
N LYS A 78 -11.33 -6.01 -8.41
CA LYS A 78 -10.92 -6.10 -9.83
C LYS A 78 -9.55 -6.77 -9.89
N GLN A 79 -9.52 -8.07 -9.63
CA GLN A 79 -8.31 -8.91 -9.49
C GLN A 79 -7.26 -8.78 -10.61
N THR A 80 -7.58 -8.07 -11.67
CA THR A 80 -6.71 -7.89 -12.84
C THR A 80 -5.83 -6.63 -12.78
N LYS A 81 -6.10 -5.69 -11.86
CA LYS A 81 -5.35 -4.43 -11.79
C LYS A 81 -4.43 -4.40 -10.59
N ILE A 82 -3.13 -4.36 -10.86
CA ILE A 82 -2.11 -4.05 -9.87
C ILE A 82 -2.00 -2.52 -9.79
N ARG A 83 -1.98 -1.99 -8.59
CA ARG A 83 -1.81 -0.55 -8.32
C ARG A 83 -0.57 -0.32 -7.48
N LYS A 84 0.11 0.77 -7.77
CA LYS A 84 1.18 1.28 -6.90
C LYS A 84 0.52 2.07 -5.77
N THR A 85 0.75 1.63 -4.55
CA THR A 85 0.22 2.29 -3.33
C THR A 85 1.36 2.79 -2.45
N ILE A 86 1.07 3.76 -1.61
CA ILE A 86 2.03 4.28 -0.63
C ILE A 86 1.71 3.63 0.72
N ARG A 87 2.71 2.94 1.29
CA ARG A 87 2.57 2.23 2.57
C ARG A 87 3.70 2.60 3.53
N SER A 88 3.38 2.63 4.82
CA SER A 88 4.37 2.82 5.87
C SER A 88 5.15 1.54 6.12
N THR A 89 6.44 1.68 6.42
CA THR A 89 7.32 0.57 6.83
C THR A 89 7.31 0.33 8.33
N TYR A 90 6.64 1.20 9.07
CA TYR A 90 6.49 1.13 10.52
C TYR A 90 5.10 1.58 10.93
N LEU A 91 4.49 0.86 11.85
CA LEU A 91 3.21 1.20 12.47
C LEU A 91 3.28 0.92 13.96
N LEU A 92 2.79 1.86 14.76
CA LEU A 92 2.40 1.64 16.14
C LEU A 92 0.88 1.79 16.23
N ILE A 93 0.21 0.73 16.65
CA ILE A 93 -1.26 0.64 16.68
C ILE A 93 -1.69 0.38 18.12
N ASP A 94 -2.68 1.14 18.58
CA ASP A 94 -3.38 0.88 19.83
C ASP A 94 -4.62 0.01 19.57
N THR A 95 -4.87 -0.96 20.44
CA THR A 95 -5.97 -1.93 20.31
C THR A 95 -6.59 -2.22 21.67
N ASP A 96 -7.88 -2.52 21.69
CA ASP A 96 -8.58 -2.82 22.95
C ASP A 96 -8.18 -4.18 23.53
N ASN A 97 -7.76 -5.13 22.70
CA ASN A 97 -7.48 -6.50 23.15
C ASN A 97 -6.00 -6.79 23.42
N LEU A 98 -5.07 -6.08 22.80
CA LEU A 98 -3.63 -6.33 22.91
C LEU A 98 -2.84 -5.11 23.41
N GLY A 99 -3.51 -3.96 23.61
CA GLY A 99 -2.84 -2.69 23.87
C GLY A 99 -2.05 -2.21 22.64
N GLN A 100 -0.84 -1.73 22.86
CA GLN A 100 0.00 -1.23 21.77
C GLN A 100 0.73 -2.39 21.07
N VAL A 101 0.58 -2.45 19.75
CA VAL A 101 1.23 -3.43 18.87
C VAL A 101 2.07 -2.70 17.85
N GLU A 102 3.31 -3.15 17.70
CA GLU A 102 4.27 -2.60 16.75
C GLU A 102 4.46 -3.53 15.55
N PHE A 103 4.43 -2.95 14.36
CA PHE A 103 4.78 -3.61 13.10
C PHE A 103 5.92 -2.86 12.45
N LYS A 104 6.91 -3.58 11.97
CA LYS A 104 8.10 -2.99 11.38
C LYS A 104 8.63 -3.86 10.24
N ALA A 105 8.94 -3.22 9.10
CA ALA A 105 9.67 -3.88 8.03
C ALA A 105 11.02 -4.37 8.53
N THR A 106 11.43 -5.56 8.12
CA THR A 106 12.66 -6.21 8.58
C THR A 106 13.90 -5.51 8.01
N ASN A 107 13.78 -4.93 6.82
CA ASN A 107 14.87 -4.25 6.14
C ASN A 107 14.68 -2.72 6.15
N ASP A 108 15.31 -2.06 7.12
CA ASP A 108 15.24 -0.59 7.30
C ASP A 108 15.96 0.22 6.21
N LYS A 109 16.74 -0.44 5.35
CA LYS A 109 17.62 0.22 4.36
C LYS A 109 17.04 0.23 2.94
N MET A 110 15.82 -0.23 2.77
CA MET A 110 15.22 -0.32 1.45
C MET A 110 14.96 1.05 0.85
N ASP A 111 15.58 1.31 -0.30
CA ASP A 111 15.23 2.42 -1.15
C ASP A 111 13.87 2.13 -1.81
N TRP A 112 12.87 2.96 -1.54
CA TRP A 112 11.52 2.86 -2.07
C TRP A 112 11.43 2.76 -3.61
N LYS A 113 12.53 3.06 -4.32
CA LYS A 113 12.62 2.96 -5.78
C LYS A 113 12.72 1.52 -6.29
N ASN A 114 13.12 0.59 -5.44
CA ASN A 114 13.32 -0.82 -5.81
C ASN A 114 12.23 -1.72 -5.23
N ALA A 115 10.98 -1.43 -5.56
CA ALA A 115 9.82 -2.18 -5.05
C ALA A 115 9.88 -3.70 -5.33
N ASP A 116 10.64 -4.13 -6.35
CA ASP A 116 10.81 -5.54 -6.69
C ASP A 116 11.65 -6.32 -5.64
N GLU A 117 12.43 -5.63 -4.82
CA GLU A 117 13.23 -6.24 -3.75
C GLU A 117 12.41 -6.52 -2.47
N PHE A 118 11.17 -6.01 -2.39
CA PHE A 118 10.29 -6.17 -1.22
C PHE A 118 9.58 -7.53 -1.15
N PHE A 119 9.60 -8.32 -2.20
CA PHE A 119 9.03 -9.65 -2.19
C PHE A 119 9.88 -10.59 -1.34
N GLY A 120 9.62 -10.64 -0.04
CA GLY A 120 10.32 -11.48 0.92
C GLY A 120 10.57 -10.83 2.28
N ASP A 121 10.26 -9.54 2.44
CA ASP A 121 10.27 -8.90 3.76
C ASP A 121 8.93 -9.15 4.46
N GLU A 122 8.89 -10.13 5.36
CA GLU A 122 7.68 -10.53 6.09
C GLU A 122 7.17 -9.38 6.96
N GLY A 123 8.05 -8.62 7.61
CA GLY A 123 7.65 -7.48 8.44
C GLY A 123 7.02 -6.34 7.62
N LEU A 124 7.50 -6.10 6.39
CA LEU A 124 6.86 -5.16 5.48
C LEU A 124 5.49 -5.67 5.03
N LEU A 125 5.38 -6.95 4.71
CA LEU A 125 4.10 -7.56 4.33
C LEU A 125 3.07 -7.39 5.45
N GLU A 126 3.44 -7.65 6.70
CA GLU A 126 2.59 -7.40 7.87
C GLU A 126 2.14 -5.95 7.96
N CYS A 127 3.07 -4.99 7.85
CA CYS A 127 2.74 -3.57 7.84
C CYS A 127 1.72 -3.23 6.76
N VAL A 128 1.89 -3.74 5.53
CA VAL A 128 0.99 -3.47 4.41
C VAL A 128 -0.39 -4.08 4.64
N LEU A 129 -0.45 -5.34 5.08
CA LEU A 129 -1.71 -6.05 5.31
C LEU A 129 -2.54 -5.38 6.42
N VAL A 130 -1.90 -5.02 7.52
CA VAL A 130 -2.58 -4.34 8.64
C VAL A 130 -3.08 -2.95 8.21
N GLN A 131 -2.26 -2.15 7.50
CA GLN A 131 -2.69 -0.86 6.96
C GLN A 131 -3.90 -1.02 6.04
N ARG A 132 -3.88 -2.04 5.17
CA ARG A 132 -4.98 -2.31 4.24
C ARG A 132 -6.27 -2.65 4.98
N MET A 133 -6.19 -3.43 6.06
CA MET A 133 -7.36 -3.78 6.86
C MET A 133 -7.91 -2.57 7.63
N ILE A 134 -7.04 -1.73 8.17
CA ILE A 134 -7.46 -0.48 8.83
C ILE A 134 -8.12 0.44 7.80
N ASP A 135 -7.53 0.62 6.62
CA ASP A 135 -8.14 1.37 5.53
C ASP A 135 -9.55 0.83 5.20
N ALA A 136 -9.70 -0.49 5.11
CA ALA A 136 -10.99 -1.11 4.79
C ALA A 136 -12.08 -0.80 5.82
N ILE A 137 -11.78 -0.87 7.12
CA ILE A 137 -12.75 -0.54 8.18
C ILE A 137 -13.00 0.97 8.30
N GLU A 138 -12.12 1.80 7.77
CA GLU A 138 -12.29 3.26 7.63
C GLU A 138 -12.94 3.66 6.31
N GLY A 139 -13.23 2.68 5.46
CA GLY A 139 -13.83 2.90 4.15
C GLY A 139 -12.89 3.52 3.12
N ILE A 140 -11.60 3.37 3.33
CA ILE A 140 -10.56 3.83 2.42
C ILE A 140 -10.20 2.68 1.48
N ASP A 141 -10.44 2.87 0.19
CA ASP A 141 -10.04 1.94 -0.87
C ASP A 141 -8.60 2.21 -1.32
N ILE A 142 -7.94 1.20 -1.89
CA ILE A 142 -6.60 1.36 -2.51
C ILE A 142 -6.59 2.37 -3.66
N THR A 143 -7.75 2.72 -4.22
CA THR A 143 -7.90 3.77 -5.24
C THR A 143 -7.98 5.18 -4.65
N HIS A 144 -8.03 5.31 -3.32
CA HIS A 144 -8.10 6.60 -2.66
C HIS A 144 -6.83 7.44 -2.97
N PRO A 145 -6.97 8.74 -3.29
CA PRO A 145 -5.84 9.58 -3.69
C PRO A 145 -4.66 9.55 -2.72
N ASN A 146 -4.90 9.50 -1.42
CA ASN A 146 -3.87 9.46 -0.38
C ASN A 146 -3.12 8.10 -0.32
N ARG A 147 -3.59 7.09 -1.03
CA ARG A 147 -2.95 5.76 -1.10
C ARG A 147 -2.29 5.51 -2.45
N GLN A 148 -2.56 6.34 -3.45
CA GLN A 148 -1.97 6.16 -4.75
C GLN A 148 -0.59 6.82 -4.83
N TYR A 149 0.38 6.04 -5.28
CA TYR A 149 1.64 6.60 -5.75
C TYR A 149 1.39 7.23 -7.12
N SER A 150 1.41 8.54 -7.18
CA SER A 150 1.62 9.25 -8.43
C SER A 150 3.12 9.55 -8.52
N GLU A 151 3.80 8.98 -9.51
CA GLU A 151 5.02 9.62 -9.96
C GLU A 151 4.61 11.05 -10.34
N THR A 152 4.84 11.99 -9.42
CA THR A 152 5.03 13.34 -9.84
C THR A 152 6.33 13.27 -10.64
N ILE A 153 6.19 13.05 -11.96
CA ILE A 153 7.22 13.47 -12.85
C ILE A 153 7.30 14.96 -12.51
N THR A 154 8.22 15.31 -11.62
CA THR A 154 8.73 16.67 -11.59
C THR A 154 9.20 16.85 -13.03
N LYS A 155 8.33 17.44 -13.85
CA LYS A 155 8.77 18.07 -15.08
C LYS A 155 9.72 19.14 -14.57
N ASP A 156 10.98 18.72 -14.41
CA ASP A 156 12.06 19.64 -14.17
C ASP A 156 11.79 20.81 -15.09
N LYS A 157 11.74 22.01 -14.50
CA LYS A 157 11.54 23.31 -15.12
C LYS A 157 11.04 23.16 -16.54
N LYS A 158 9.79 23.48 -16.84
CA LYS A 158 9.22 23.42 -18.20
C LYS A 158 10.27 23.88 -19.18
N THR A 159 11.02 22.92 -19.72
CA THR A 159 11.97 23.20 -20.80
C THR A 159 11.11 23.79 -21.90
N GLY A 160 11.30 25.03 -22.22
CA GLY A 160 10.44 25.73 -23.17
C GLY A 160 10.40 24.94 -24.48
N ARG A 161 9.25 24.90 -25.17
CA ARG A 161 9.05 24.13 -26.41
C ARG A 161 10.21 24.24 -27.40
N ASN A 162 10.94 25.37 -27.38
CA ASN A 162 12.07 25.67 -28.24
C ASN A 162 13.45 25.51 -27.56
N GLU A 163 13.50 25.24 -26.27
CA GLU A 163 14.75 24.93 -25.58
C GLU A 163 15.36 23.66 -26.15
N ARG A 164 16.66 23.61 -26.16
CA ARG A 164 17.41 22.44 -26.66
C ARG A 164 17.86 21.60 -25.46
N VAL A 165 17.68 20.31 -25.57
CA VAL A 165 18.18 19.32 -24.65
C VAL A 165 19.18 18.42 -25.33
N MET A 166 20.15 17.90 -24.59
CA MET A 166 21.15 16.99 -25.12
C MET A 166 20.61 15.56 -25.05
N LEU A 167 20.70 14.84 -26.15
CA LEU A 167 20.35 13.43 -26.26
C LEU A 167 21.57 12.65 -26.70
N GLN A 168 21.66 11.41 -26.19
CA GLN A 168 22.65 10.42 -26.61
C GLN A 168 21.97 9.35 -27.45
N GLY A 169 22.46 9.14 -28.64
CA GLY A 169 22.02 8.11 -29.54
C GLY A 169 22.56 6.71 -29.18
N PRO A 170 21.97 5.66 -29.76
CA PRO A 170 22.33 4.25 -29.46
C PRO A 170 23.77 3.88 -29.83
N LYS A 171 24.45 4.67 -30.64
CA LYS A 171 25.89 4.50 -30.99
C LYS A 171 26.81 5.44 -30.22
N GLY A 172 26.29 6.16 -29.20
CA GLY A 172 27.05 7.11 -28.40
C GLY A 172 27.17 8.51 -28.99
N GLU A 173 26.54 8.79 -30.15
CA GLU A 173 26.45 10.11 -30.75
C GLU A 173 25.64 11.07 -29.85
N MET A 174 26.03 12.32 -29.80
CA MET A 174 25.34 13.37 -29.02
C MET A 174 24.72 14.41 -29.93
N GLU A 175 23.46 14.78 -29.66
CA GLU A 175 22.75 15.79 -30.42
C GLU A 175 21.94 16.72 -29.50
N PHE A 176 21.98 18.05 -29.79
CA PHE A 176 21.10 19.04 -29.17
C PHE A 176 19.79 19.17 -29.95
N VAL A 177 18.73 18.65 -29.37
CA VAL A 177 17.40 18.57 -29.99
C VAL A 177 16.44 19.53 -29.31
N LYS A 178 15.56 20.19 -30.09
CA LYS A 178 14.48 21.00 -29.51
C LYS A 178 13.51 20.10 -28.70
N ASN A 179 13.11 20.56 -27.53
CA ASN A 179 12.24 19.82 -26.62
C ASN A 179 10.99 19.24 -27.32
N LYS A 180 10.41 19.95 -28.27
CA LYS A 180 9.25 19.46 -29.05
C LYS A 180 9.54 18.25 -29.94
N LYS A 181 10.80 17.86 -30.13
CA LYS A 181 11.21 16.72 -30.98
C LYS A 181 11.70 15.53 -30.15
N ILE A 182 11.79 15.66 -28.82
CA ILE A 182 12.35 14.63 -27.93
C ILE A 182 11.63 13.29 -28.13
N ASP A 183 10.31 13.28 -28.14
CA ASP A 183 9.53 12.05 -28.23
C ASP A 183 9.90 11.20 -29.47
N SER A 184 10.18 11.86 -30.60
CA SER A 184 10.58 11.16 -31.82
C SER A 184 11.98 10.55 -31.72
N TYR A 185 12.88 11.14 -30.94
CA TYR A 185 14.23 10.62 -30.71
C TYR A 185 14.20 9.47 -29.70
N LEU A 186 13.43 9.59 -28.61
CA LEU A 186 13.24 8.53 -27.61
C LEU A 186 12.66 7.25 -28.22
N GLN A 187 11.70 7.39 -29.17
CA GLN A 187 11.15 6.27 -29.94
C GLN A 187 12.18 5.57 -30.82
N ASN A 188 13.27 6.27 -31.20
CA ASN A 188 14.37 5.73 -31.97
C ASN A 188 15.58 5.28 -31.11
N GLY A 189 15.38 5.09 -29.80
CA GLY A 189 16.39 4.55 -28.89
C GLY A 189 17.41 5.58 -28.41
N TRP A 190 17.12 6.87 -28.53
CA TRP A 190 17.93 7.94 -27.93
C TRP A 190 17.57 8.13 -26.46
N ASN A 191 18.52 8.51 -25.62
CA ASN A 191 18.37 8.77 -24.20
C ASN A 191 18.65 10.23 -23.87
N LEU A 192 17.93 10.77 -22.89
CA LEU A 192 18.16 12.09 -22.32
C LEU A 192 19.39 12.02 -21.40
N ILE A 193 20.28 13.02 -21.51
CA ILE A 193 21.49 13.13 -20.68
C ILE A 193 21.32 14.30 -19.74
#